data_d506fa7158c8f285251a2eaa7cbea10a
#
_entry.id   d506fa7158c8f285251a2eaa7cbea10a
#
_cell.length_a   1.000
_cell.length_b   1.000
_cell.length_c   1.000
_cell.angle_alpha   90.00
_cell.angle_beta   90.00
_cell.angle_gamma   90.00
#
_symmetry.space_group_name_H-M   'P 1'
#
loop_
_entity.id
_entity.type
_entity.pdbx_description
1 polymer ?
#
loop_
_entity_poly.entity_id
_entity_poly.type
_entity_poly.pdbx_seq_one_letter_code
_entity_poly.pdbx_strand_id
1 'polypeptide(L)'
;MTTGQLRDLASQPHQLRRLVELSVILNSTLDLDALLGLITATATELLDCEAASILLYDEKDQRLFFAAATGSDPAELAKIPVPLENSLAGTIFRTNQYMILNNVEQDPRHFSLVSNQLQLTVKTLLGVPMPIKDRTVGVLEALNKRVVVFDEHDASVLAVTAAHAAIAINNARLLRATQKALQKAQEADQLKRNFLALASHELRTPLGIIMGYSTLLKEDAKGEFSDSADRVLAAAAQMRSILDEMNNLAMLKSDELALKPQKVALEDVLTYACDGIKDIASARKQNLVYDFAEEAYIVNVDIDKTAQAFGNILANAIRFSPEGTDITIGVTKEGDQVLSWIQDQGIGIPADKLQKIFEEFYQIEPPNTRHYGGLGIGLTIAKGLIEAQGGKIWAASEGAGKGSTFKVALPTV
;
A
#
# COMPACT_ATOMS: atom_id res chain seq x y z
N MET A 1 10.37 9.98 -66.40
CA MET A 1 9.71 9.79 -65.09
C MET A 1 8.75 8.65 -65.23
N THR A 2 9.03 7.53 -64.60
CA THR A 2 8.18 6.33 -64.65
C THR A 2 6.98 6.48 -63.71
N THR A 3 5.87 5.83 -64.06
CA THR A 3 4.59 5.86 -63.31
C THR A 3 4.76 5.50 -61.82
N GLY A 4 5.84 4.83 -61.43
CA GLY A 4 6.21 4.51 -60.07
C GLY A 4 6.72 5.74 -59.25
N GLN A 5 7.50 6.61 -59.87
CA GLN A 5 8.01 7.84 -59.22
C GLN A 5 6.93 8.89 -58.93
N LEU A 6 5.86 8.91 -59.72
CA LEU A 6 4.71 9.80 -59.52
C LEU A 6 3.76 9.28 -58.42
N ARG A 7 3.70 7.96 -58.20
CA ARG A 7 2.96 7.37 -57.07
C ARG A 7 3.64 7.62 -55.72
N ASP A 8 4.97 7.55 -55.67
CA ASP A 8 5.76 7.85 -54.48
C ASP A 8 5.62 9.31 -53.99
N LEU A 9 5.65 10.26 -54.96
CA LEU A 9 5.48 11.69 -54.67
C LEU A 9 4.06 12.08 -54.20
N ALA A 10 3.04 11.32 -54.62
CA ALA A 10 1.65 11.56 -54.20
C ALA A 10 1.29 10.95 -52.84
N SER A 11 1.99 9.94 -52.40
CA SER A 11 1.74 9.26 -51.07
C SER A 11 2.42 9.95 -49.91
N GLN A 12 3.54 10.64 -50.10
CA GLN A 12 4.32 11.32 -49.04
C GLN A 12 3.51 12.35 -48.24
N PRO A 13 2.68 13.25 -48.81
CA PRO A 13 1.92 14.23 -48.03
C PRO A 13 0.85 13.58 -47.15
N HIS A 14 0.28 12.45 -47.56
CA HIS A 14 -0.75 11.75 -46.84
C HIS A 14 -0.18 11.01 -45.62
N GLN A 15 0.99 10.39 -45.77
CA GLN A 15 1.69 9.72 -44.67
C GLN A 15 2.21 10.75 -43.64
N LEU A 16 2.76 11.89 -44.08
CA LEU A 16 3.23 12.95 -43.18
C LEU A 16 2.07 13.54 -42.40
N ARG A 17 0.94 13.79 -43.03
CA ARG A 17 -0.26 14.29 -42.36
C ARG A 17 -0.76 13.31 -41.27
N ARG A 18 -0.81 12.01 -41.59
CA ARG A 18 -1.18 10.95 -40.64
C ARG A 18 -0.21 10.87 -39.47
N LEU A 19 1.10 10.97 -39.67
CA LEU A 19 2.10 10.98 -38.61
C LEU A 19 1.93 12.19 -37.68
N VAL A 20 1.58 13.36 -38.22
CA VAL A 20 1.28 14.55 -37.39
C VAL A 20 -0.02 14.38 -36.59
N GLU A 21 -1.07 13.90 -37.22
CA GLU A 21 -2.35 13.61 -36.52
C GLU A 21 -2.15 12.58 -35.42
N LEU A 22 -1.38 11.54 -35.65
CA LEU A 22 -1.00 10.54 -34.67
C LEU A 22 -0.22 11.13 -33.51
N SER A 23 0.77 12.00 -33.78
CA SER A 23 1.55 12.66 -32.75
C SER A 23 0.65 13.46 -31.79
N VAL A 24 -0.37 14.13 -32.32
CA VAL A 24 -1.35 14.88 -31.50
C VAL A 24 -2.18 13.93 -30.63
N ILE A 25 -2.72 12.85 -31.21
CA ILE A 25 -3.55 11.89 -30.49
C ILE A 25 -2.74 11.14 -29.44
N LEU A 26 -1.52 10.69 -29.77
CA LEU A 26 -0.63 10.00 -28.82
C LEU A 26 -0.27 10.89 -27.61
N ASN A 27 -0.06 12.19 -27.82
CA ASN A 27 0.27 13.11 -26.74
C ASN A 27 -0.95 13.57 -25.92
N SER A 28 -2.17 13.38 -26.41
CA SER A 28 -3.41 13.70 -25.69
C SER A 28 -3.95 12.51 -24.87
N THR A 29 -3.50 11.29 -25.16
CA THR A 29 -3.96 10.08 -24.47
C THR A 29 -3.13 9.86 -23.20
N LEU A 30 -3.74 10.08 -22.03
CA LEU A 30 -3.09 9.97 -20.73
C LEU A 30 -3.15 8.54 -20.14
N ASP A 31 -4.08 7.74 -20.60
CA ASP A 31 -4.18 6.34 -20.21
C ASP A 31 -3.15 5.49 -20.95
N LEU A 32 -2.29 4.82 -20.20
CA LEU A 32 -1.17 4.05 -20.76
C LEU A 32 -1.65 2.86 -21.58
N ASP A 33 -2.70 2.18 -21.16
CA ASP A 33 -3.17 0.95 -21.81
C ASP A 33 -3.87 1.29 -23.14
N ALA A 34 -4.69 2.35 -23.13
CA ALA A 34 -5.29 2.91 -24.35
C ALA A 34 -4.23 3.42 -25.33
N LEU A 35 -3.18 4.09 -24.82
CA LEU A 35 -2.07 4.58 -25.62
C LEU A 35 -1.31 3.45 -26.31
N LEU A 36 -0.99 2.38 -25.59
CA LEU A 36 -0.28 1.22 -26.11
C LEU A 36 -1.09 0.52 -27.21
N GLY A 37 -2.40 0.35 -26.99
CA GLY A 37 -3.33 -0.20 -28.00
C GLY A 37 -3.39 0.66 -29.27
N LEU A 38 -3.42 1.99 -29.12
CA LEU A 38 -3.44 2.92 -30.25
C LEU A 38 -2.14 2.84 -31.07
N ILE A 39 -0.98 2.76 -30.42
CA ILE A 39 0.32 2.64 -31.09
C ILE A 39 0.40 1.36 -31.91
N THR A 40 0.01 0.22 -31.33
CA THR A 40 0.05 -1.06 -32.04
C THR A 40 -0.93 -1.08 -33.24
N ALA A 41 -2.15 -0.58 -33.06
CA ALA A 41 -3.13 -0.47 -34.15
C ALA A 41 -2.61 0.43 -35.29
N THR A 42 -2.02 1.57 -34.94
CA THR A 42 -1.44 2.51 -35.90
C THR A 42 -0.26 1.91 -36.65
N ALA A 43 0.66 1.23 -35.99
CA ALA A 43 1.79 0.57 -36.64
C ALA A 43 1.32 -0.50 -37.61
N THR A 44 0.28 -1.27 -37.22
CA THR A 44 -0.34 -2.29 -38.09
C THR A 44 -0.95 -1.67 -39.37
N GLU A 45 -1.63 -0.54 -39.23
CA GLU A 45 -2.27 0.16 -40.33
C GLU A 45 -1.25 0.83 -41.28
N LEU A 46 -0.26 1.55 -40.70
CA LEU A 46 0.75 2.27 -41.49
C LEU A 46 1.63 1.36 -42.35
N LEU A 47 1.95 0.18 -41.84
CA LEU A 47 2.86 -0.76 -42.48
C LEU A 47 2.12 -1.86 -43.29
N ASP A 48 0.81 -1.89 -43.27
CA ASP A 48 -0.03 -2.95 -43.84
C ASP A 48 0.48 -4.35 -43.42
N CYS A 49 0.62 -4.55 -42.11
CA CYS A 49 1.08 -5.80 -41.54
C CYS A 49 -0.03 -6.52 -40.77
N GLU A 50 0.21 -7.75 -40.34
CA GLU A 50 -0.77 -8.58 -39.67
C GLU A 50 -0.92 -8.20 -38.21
N ALA A 51 0.20 -7.92 -37.55
CA ALA A 51 0.24 -7.54 -36.15
C ALA A 51 1.41 -6.58 -35.82
N ALA A 52 1.30 -5.89 -34.69
CA ALA A 52 2.38 -5.12 -34.10
C ALA A 52 2.44 -5.38 -32.61
N SER A 53 3.63 -5.28 -32.01
CA SER A 53 3.87 -5.45 -30.60
C SER A 53 4.78 -4.38 -30.02
N ILE A 54 4.57 -4.04 -28.76
CA ILE A 54 5.41 -3.15 -27.96
C ILE A 54 6.01 -3.96 -26.82
N LEU A 55 7.33 -3.98 -26.77
CA LEU A 55 8.08 -4.52 -25.65
C LEU A 55 8.71 -3.36 -24.90
N LEU A 56 8.51 -3.31 -23.58
CA LEU A 56 9.09 -2.29 -22.71
C LEU A 56 10.14 -2.89 -21.78
N TYR A 57 11.15 -2.11 -21.46
CA TYR A 57 12.21 -2.54 -20.56
C TYR A 57 11.81 -2.31 -19.10
N ASP A 58 12.04 -3.34 -18.29
CA ASP A 58 11.93 -3.27 -16.85
C ASP A 58 13.33 -3.19 -16.22
N GLU A 59 13.63 -2.05 -15.61
CA GLU A 59 14.93 -1.81 -14.96
C GLU A 59 15.16 -2.69 -13.72
N LYS A 60 14.08 -3.12 -13.03
CA LYS A 60 14.17 -3.99 -11.84
C LYS A 60 14.57 -5.41 -12.21
N ASP A 61 13.88 -5.95 -13.21
CA ASP A 61 14.04 -7.34 -13.63
C ASP A 61 15.09 -7.49 -14.73
N GLN A 62 15.61 -6.37 -15.28
CA GLN A 62 16.57 -6.30 -16.36
C GLN A 62 16.18 -7.12 -17.60
N ARG A 63 14.91 -7.06 -17.97
CA ARG A 63 14.33 -7.80 -19.08
C ARG A 63 13.31 -6.97 -19.87
N LEU A 64 13.00 -7.40 -21.07
CA LEU A 64 11.88 -6.89 -21.83
C LEU A 64 10.61 -7.67 -21.47
N PHE A 65 9.48 -7.02 -21.51
CA PHE A 65 8.16 -7.64 -21.39
C PHE A 65 7.21 -7.04 -22.41
N PHE A 66 6.25 -7.86 -22.86
CA PHE A 66 5.22 -7.37 -23.77
C PHE A 66 4.27 -6.43 -23.02
N ALA A 67 4.22 -5.19 -23.47
CA ALA A 67 3.30 -4.19 -22.95
C ALA A 67 2.00 -4.15 -23.74
N ALA A 68 2.04 -4.43 -25.05
CA ALA A 68 0.87 -4.59 -25.90
C ALA A 68 1.21 -5.42 -27.16
N ALA A 69 0.21 -6.09 -27.71
CA ALA A 69 0.25 -6.65 -29.07
C ALA A 69 -1.15 -6.65 -29.67
N THR A 70 -1.21 -6.50 -30.98
CA THR A 70 -2.48 -6.48 -31.72
C THR A 70 -3.27 -7.78 -31.52
N GLY A 71 -4.52 -7.67 -31.06
CA GLY A 71 -5.43 -8.82 -30.93
C GLY A 71 -5.19 -9.69 -29.69
N SER A 72 -4.34 -9.28 -28.77
CA SER A 72 -3.98 -10.07 -27.59
C SER A 72 -4.34 -9.37 -26.27
N ASP A 73 -4.61 -10.15 -25.22
CA ASP A 73 -4.82 -9.61 -23.87
C ASP A 73 -3.47 -9.17 -23.26
N PRO A 74 -3.30 -7.89 -22.89
CA PRO A 74 -2.07 -7.39 -22.27
C PRO A 74 -1.68 -8.15 -21.01
N ALA A 75 -2.64 -8.62 -20.21
CA ALA A 75 -2.38 -9.32 -18.95
C ALA A 75 -1.76 -10.71 -19.18
N GLU A 76 -2.11 -11.39 -20.26
CA GLU A 76 -1.51 -12.68 -20.65
C GLU A 76 -0.11 -12.47 -21.22
N LEU A 77 0.07 -11.45 -22.05
CA LEU A 77 1.36 -11.12 -22.65
C LEU A 77 2.41 -10.69 -21.64
N ALA A 78 2.04 -9.92 -20.61
CA ALA A 78 2.96 -9.43 -19.59
C ALA A 78 3.62 -10.57 -18.79
N LYS A 79 3.04 -11.78 -18.80
CA LYS A 79 3.61 -12.97 -18.15
C LYS A 79 4.78 -13.57 -18.92
N ILE A 80 5.01 -13.16 -20.19
CA ILE A 80 6.06 -13.70 -21.05
C ILE A 80 7.31 -12.84 -20.90
N PRO A 81 8.36 -13.31 -20.21
CA PRO A 81 9.62 -12.59 -20.12
C PRO A 81 10.39 -12.74 -21.43
N VAL A 82 10.86 -11.65 -22.00
CA VAL A 82 11.74 -11.67 -23.18
C VAL A 82 13.16 -11.31 -22.75
N PRO A 83 14.11 -12.24 -22.84
CA PRO A 83 15.48 -12.00 -22.41
C PRO A 83 16.17 -10.96 -23.31
N LEU A 84 17.10 -10.20 -22.74
CA LEU A 84 17.94 -9.26 -23.51
C LEU A 84 18.95 -9.98 -24.38
N GLU A 85 19.39 -11.16 -23.98
CA GLU A 85 20.29 -12.04 -24.72
C GLU A 85 19.49 -13.10 -25.46
N ASN A 86 19.96 -13.49 -26.65
CA ASN A 86 19.33 -14.53 -27.45
C ASN A 86 17.87 -14.26 -27.85
N SER A 87 17.47 -12.99 -27.98
CA SER A 87 16.20 -12.61 -28.59
C SER A 87 16.38 -11.49 -29.62
N LEU A 88 15.47 -11.41 -30.59
CA LEU A 88 15.49 -10.37 -31.62
C LEU A 88 15.24 -9.00 -30.99
N ALA A 89 14.20 -8.88 -30.16
CA ALA A 89 13.88 -7.66 -29.42
C ALA A 89 15.03 -7.21 -28.51
N GLY A 90 15.67 -8.14 -27.80
CA GLY A 90 16.82 -7.85 -26.96
C GLY A 90 18.03 -7.37 -27.76
N THR A 91 18.25 -7.89 -28.98
CA THR A 91 19.30 -7.42 -29.88
C THR A 91 19.04 -5.99 -30.32
N ILE A 92 17.81 -5.68 -30.79
CA ILE A 92 17.38 -4.32 -31.19
C ILE A 92 17.54 -3.33 -30.02
N PHE A 93 17.08 -3.73 -28.84
CA PHE A 93 17.19 -2.90 -27.63
C PHE A 93 18.64 -2.54 -27.27
N ARG A 94 19.55 -3.53 -27.28
CA ARG A 94 20.98 -3.31 -26.92
C ARG A 94 21.78 -2.57 -27.96
N THR A 95 21.53 -2.85 -29.23
CA THR A 95 22.28 -2.21 -30.34
C THR A 95 21.73 -0.83 -30.67
N ASN A 96 20.51 -0.52 -30.25
CA ASN A 96 19.77 0.67 -30.65
C ASN A 96 19.68 0.84 -32.18
N GLN A 97 19.59 -0.29 -32.89
CA GLN A 97 19.46 -0.33 -34.36
C GLN A 97 18.22 -1.11 -34.75
N TYR A 98 17.58 -0.69 -35.82
CA TYR A 98 16.44 -1.45 -36.37
C TYR A 98 16.92 -2.77 -37.00
N MET A 99 15.99 -3.70 -37.18
CA MET A 99 16.24 -5.00 -37.79
C MET A 99 15.09 -5.38 -38.71
N ILE A 100 15.43 -5.79 -39.90
CA ILE A 100 14.49 -6.35 -40.92
C ILE A 100 14.82 -7.82 -41.07
N LEU A 101 13.86 -8.70 -40.87
CA LEU A 101 13.96 -10.14 -41.10
C LEU A 101 12.80 -10.60 -41.97
N ASN A 102 13.12 -11.04 -43.19
CA ASN A 102 12.14 -11.54 -44.14
C ASN A 102 11.99 -13.08 -44.10
N ASN A 103 12.73 -13.75 -43.21
CA ASN A 103 12.61 -15.18 -42.92
C ASN A 103 12.97 -15.41 -41.41
N VAL A 104 12.03 -15.17 -40.54
CA VAL A 104 12.23 -15.21 -39.07
C VAL A 104 12.45 -16.64 -38.58
N GLU A 105 11.84 -17.63 -39.22
CA GLU A 105 11.94 -19.05 -38.82
C GLU A 105 13.38 -19.60 -38.84
N GLN A 106 14.25 -19.03 -39.66
CA GLN A 106 15.64 -19.43 -39.79
C GLN A 106 16.59 -18.72 -38.82
N ASP A 107 16.12 -17.71 -38.09
CA ASP A 107 16.96 -16.98 -37.15
C ASP A 107 16.95 -17.68 -35.77
N PRO A 108 18.11 -18.11 -35.24
CA PRO A 108 18.19 -18.82 -33.95
C PRO A 108 17.78 -17.95 -32.75
N ARG A 109 17.69 -16.62 -32.92
CA ARG A 109 17.25 -15.67 -31.90
C ARG A 109 15.73 -15.53 -31.86
N HIS A 110 15.00 -16.22 -32.77
CA HIS A 110 13.55 -16.21 -32.76
C HIS A 110 12.97 -16.85 -31.49
N PHE A 111 12.30 -16.06 -30.68
CA PHE A 111 11.73 -16.51 -29.41
C PHE A 111 10.34 -17.12 -29.64
N SER A 112 10.30 -18.41 -29.95
CA SER A 112 9.11 -19.16 -30.37
C SER A 112 7.99 -19.28 -29.32
N LEU A 113 8.26 -19.03 -28.04
CA LEU A 113 7.25 -19.08 -26.98
C LEU A 113 6.09 -18.11 -27.21
N VAL A 114 6.35 -16.95 -27.80
CA VAL A 114 5.33 -15.93 -28.13
C VAL A 114 4.45 -16.38 -29.28
N SER A 115 5.05 -16.94 -30.34
CA SER A 115 4.32 -17.45 -31.51
C SER A 115 3.32 -18.55 -31.12
N ASN A 116 3.70 -19.41 -30.17
CA ASN A 116 2.86 -20.51 -29.67
C ASN A 116 1.67 -20.02 -28.83
N GLN A 117 1.84 -18.96 -28.03
CA GLN A 117 0.77 -18.41 -27.18
C GLN A 117 -0.17 -17.50 -27.97
N LEU A 118 0.34 -16.75 -28.96
CA LEU A 118 -0.47 -15.84 -29.79
C LEU A 118 -1.13 -16.54 -30.98
N GLN A 119 -0.85 -17.83 -31.21
CA GLN A 119 -1.29 -18.58 -32.39
C GLN A 119 -0.93 -17.87 -33.71
N LEU A 120 0.14 -17.06 -33.72
CA LEU A 120 0.62 -16.29 -34.84
C LEU A 120 1.95 -16.86 -35.35
N THR A 121 1.97 -17.39 -36.58
CA THR A 121 3.22 -17.79 -37.21
C THR A 121 3.93 -16.55 -37.76
N VAL A 122 5.07 -16.18 -37.14
CA VAL A 122 5.86 -15.02 -37.56
C VAL A 122 6.78 -15.40 -38.73
N LYS A 123 6.52 -14.87 -39.91
CA LYS A 123 7.31 -15.09 -41.15
C LYS A 123 8.26 -13.94 -41.43
N THR A 124 7.78 -12.70 -41.26
CA THR A 124 8.58 -11.49 -41.45
C THR A 124 8.46 -10.58 -40.23
N LEU A 125 9.55 -9.92 -39.85
CA LEU A 125 9.62 -9.03 -38.71
C LEU A 125 10.40 -7.77 -39.07
N LEU A 126 9.85 -6.63 -38.72
CA LEU A 126 10.55 -5.36 -38.63
C LEU A 126 10.50 -4.88 -37.20
N GLY A 127 11.65 -4.74 -36.56
CA GLY A 127 11.75 -4.22 -35.18
C GLY A 127 12.57 -2.95 -35.14
N VAL A 128 12.13 -1.96 -34.41
CA VAL A 128 12.83 -0.69 -34.19
C VAL A 128 12.94 -0.35 -32.72
N PRO A 129 14.05 0.26 -32.27
CA PRO A 129 14.18 0.73 -30.91
C PRO A 129 13.24 1.90 -30.64
N MET A 130 12.85 2.06 -29.39
CA MET A 130 12.07 3.19 -28.88
C MET A 130 12.98 4.10 -28.05
N PRO A 131 13.66 5.09 -28.68
CA PRO A 131 14.65 5.90 -28.02
C PRO A 131 14.03 7.08 -27.25
N ILE A 132 14.60 7.42 -26.10
CA ILE A 132 14.38 8.68 -25.39
C ILE A 132 15.74 9.25 -25.00
N LYS A 133 16.15 10.32 -25.67
CA LYS A 133 17.51 10.90 -25.52
C LYS A 133 18.57 9.81 -25.74
N ASP A 134 19.37 9.52 -24.72
CA ASP A 134 20.51 8.61 -24.78
C ASP A 134 20.17 7.16 -24.35
N ARG A 135 18.88 6.85 -24.13
CA ARG A 135 18.45 5.49 -23.70
C ARG A 135 17.31 4.96 -24.55
N THR A 136 17.30 3.65 -24.72
CA THR A 136 16.17 2.92 -25.31
C THR A 136 15.23 2.49 -24.19
N VAL A 137 13.92 2.72 -24.34
CA VAL A 137 12.90 2.36 -23.33
C VAL A 137 12.14 1.09 -23.70
N GLY A 138 12.30 0.62 -24.94
CA GLY A 138 11.63 -0.56 -25.44
C GLY A 138 11.90 -0.80 -26.92
N VAL A 139 11.12 -1.68 -27.50
CA VAL A 139 11.15 -2.06 -28.92
C VAL A 139 9.71 -2.06 -29.46
N LEU A 140 9.52 -1.50 -30.64
CA LEU A 140 8.29 -1.60 -31.40
C LEU A 140 8.52 -2.55 -32.58
N GLU A 141 7.68 -3.57 -32.71
CA GLU A 141 7.78 -4.59 -33.76
C GLU A 141 6.54 -4.58 -34.63
N ALA A 142 6.72 -4.76 -35.93
CA ALA A 142 5.68 -5.05 -36.93
C ALA A 142 5.93 -6.45 -37.50
N LEU A 143 4.88 -7.24 -37.62
CA LEU A 143 4.93 -8.66 -37.94
C LEU A 143 4.10 -8.98 -39.19
N ASN A 144 4.64 -9.80 -40.06
CA ASN A 144 3.96 -10.35 -41.24
C ASN A 144 3.36 -9.27 -42.17
N LYS A 145 4.21 -8.60 -42.94
CA LYS A 145 3.76 -7.65 -43.97
C LYS A 145 2.89 -8.38 -45.01
N ARG A 146 1.72 -7.82 -45.37
CA ARG A 146 0.69 -8.55 -46.10
C ARG A 146 0.99 -8.71 -47.57
N VAL A 147 1.55 -7.70 -48.25
CA VAL A 147 1.67 -7.66 -49.70
C VAL A 147 3.09 -7.89 -50.21
N VAL A 148 4.11 -7.38 -49.49
CA VAL A 148 5.53 -7.45 -49.87
C VAL A 148 6.33 -7.75 -48.57
N VAL A 149 7.65 -7.84 -48.68
CA VAL A 149 8.55 -7.92 -47.54
C VAL A 149 8.83 -6.52 -46.97
N PHE A 150 9.25 -6.42 -45.70
CA PHE A 150 9.66 -5.15 -45.11
C PHE A 150 10.92 -4.60 -45.77
N ASP A 151 10.98 -3.28 -45.96
CA ASP A 151 12.09 -2.54 -46.55
C ASP A 151 12.57 -1.37 -45.68
N GLU A 152 13.58 -0.63 -46.17
CA GLU A 152 14.16 0.54 -45.47
C GLU A 152 13.17 1.71 -45.27
N HIS A 153 12.20 1.84 -46.19
CA HIS A 153 11.16 2.85 -46.05
C HIS A 153 10.22 2.50 -44.87
N ASP A 154 9.82 1.24 -44.75
CA ASP A 154 9.04 0.75 -43.64
C ASP A 154 9.78 0.97 -42.29
N ALA A 155 11.08 0.68 -42.28
CA ALA A 155 11.91 0.90 -41.10
C ALA A 155 11.94 2.40 -40.68
N SER A 156 12.02 3.30 -41.64
CA SER A 156 11.96 4.74 -41.38
C SER A 156 10.62 5.20 -40.82
N VAL A 157 9.51 4.70 -41.39
CA VAL A 157 8.15 5.00 -40.92
C VAL A 157 7.93 4.48 -39.49
N LEU A 158 8.32 3.21 -39.22
CA LEU A 158 8.17 2.61 -37.92
C LEU A 158 9.07 3.30 -36.88
N ALA A 159 10.29 3.70 -37.24
CA ALA A 159 11.21 4.40 -36.33
C ALA A 159 10.65 5.76 -35.89
N VAL A 160 10.03 6.53 -36.78
CA VAL A 160 9.37 7.80 -36.40
C VAL A 160 8.20 7.51 -35.46
N THR A 161 7.40 6.52 -35.74
CA THR A 161 6.28 6.09 -34.89
C THR A 161 6.79 5.67 -33.50
N ALA A 162 7.87 4.88 -33.46
CA ALA A 162 8.50 4.41 -32.22
C ALA A 162 9.07 5.55 -31.36
N ALA A 163 9.66 6.56 -31.99
CA ALA A 163 10.18 7.75 -31.28
C ALA A 163 9.05 8.55 -30.61
N HIS A 164 7.94 8.80 -31.34
CA HIS A 164 6.76 9.46 -30.77
C HIS A 164 6.12 8.61 -29.66
N ALA A 165 5.96 7.31 -29.89
CA ALA A 165 5.44 6.37 -28.92
C ALA A 165 6.28 6.34 -27.63
N ALA A 166 7.61 6.32 -27.75
CA ALA A 166 8.53 6.35 -26.61
C ALA A 166 8.29 7.58 -25.71
N ILE A 167 8.18 8.75 -26.33
CA ILE A 167 7.91 10.01 -25.60
C ILE A 167 6.54 9.96 -24.91
N ALA A 168 5.50 9.55 -25.63
CA ALA A 168 4.15 9.49 -25.09
C ALA A 168 4.02 8.49 -23.92
N ILE A 169 4.60 7.30 -24.06
CA ILE A 169 4.64 6.29 -22.98
C ILE A 169 5.41 6.81 -21.76
N ASN A 170 6.55 7.45 -21.96
CA ASN A 170 7.32 8.02 -20.88
C ASN A 170 6.55 9.12 -20.13
N ASN A 171 5.87 10.00 -20.87
CA ASN A 171 5.03 11.05 -20.28
C ASN A 171 3.86 10.46 -19.47
N ALA A 172 3.18 9.44 -20.00
CA ALA A 172 2.09 8.76 -19.31
C ALA A 172 2.60 8.07 -18.01
N ARG A 173 3.77 7.41 -18.05
CA ARG A 173 4.41 6.82 -16.87
C ARG A 173 4.79 7.86 -15.81
N LEU A 174 5.40 8.96 -16.23
CA LEU A 174 5.77 10.07 -15.33
C LEU A 174 4.53 10.69 -14.68
N LEU A 175 3.48 10.92 -15.46
CA LEU A 175 2.22 11.47 -14.94
C LEU A 175 1.60 10.52 -13.90
N ARG A 176 1.49 9.23 -14.20
CA ARG A 176 1.01 8.22 -13.23
C ARG A 176 1.84 8.20 -11.94
N ALA A 177 3.17 8.23 -12.07
CA ALA A 177 4.07 8.24 -10.90
C ALA A 177 3.89 9.52 -10.06
N THR A 178 3.79 10.68 -10.70
CA THR A 178 3.57 11.98 -10.05
C THR A 178 2.21 12.03 -9.34
N GLN A 179 1.14 11.58 -9.98
CA GLN A 179 -0.19 11.51 -9.38
C GLN A 179 -0.21 10.61 -8.15
N LYS A 180 0.42 9.44 -8.23
CA LYS A 180 0.52 8.50 -7.10
C LYS A 180 1.34 9.08 -5.94
N ALA A 181 2.42 9.80 -6.23
CA ALA A 181 3.22 10.47 -5.21
C ALA A 181 2.45 11.64 -4.56
N LEU A 182 1.73 12.43 -5.37
CA LEU A 182 0.89 13.53 -4.87
C LEU A 182 -0.24 13.02 -3.97
N GLN A 183 -0.92 11.95 -4.37
CA GLN A 183 -1.96 11.34 -3.56
C GLN A 183 -1.43 10.89 -2.20
N LYS A 184 -0.30 10.19 -2.17
CA LYS A 184 0.35 9.76 -0.91
C LYS A 184 0.73 10.96 -0.03
N ALA A 185 1.25 12.03 -0.63
CA ALA A 185 1.60 13.24 0.11
C ALA A 185 0.35 13.94 0.69
N GLN A 186 -0.75 13.99 -0.05
CA GLN A 186 -2.01 14.55 0.42
C GLN A 186 -2.62 13.71 1.57
N GLU A 187 -2.59 12.39 1.46
CA GLU A 187 -3.04 11.49 2.53
C GLU A 187 -2.23 11.69 3.82
N ALA A 188 -0.89 11.77 3.69
CA ALA A 188 -0.02 12.04 4.83
C ALA A 188 -0.28 13.42 5.47
N ASP A 189 -0.48 14.46 4.66
CA ASP A 189 -0.79 15.82 5.16
C ASP A 189 -2.17 15.90 5.83
N GLN A 190 -3.16 15.18 5.31
CA GLN A 190 -4.48 15.08 5.93
C GLN A 190 -4.41 14.37 7.29
N LEU A 191 -3.66 13.27 7.39
CA LEU A 191 -3.42 12.56 8.66
C LEU A 191 -2.75 13.48 9.67
N LYS A 192 -1.72 14.23 9.25
CA LYS A 192 -1.03 15.21 10.10
C LYS A 192 -1.98 16.30 10.62
N ARG A 193 -2.85 16.84 9.77
CA ARG A 193 -3.86 17.86 10.20
C ARG A 193 -4.84 17.29 11.20
N ASN A 194 -5.37 16.10 10.94
CA ASN A 194 -6.30 15.42 11.85
C ASN A 194 -5.64 15.16 13.21
N PHE A 195 -4.39 14.70 13.20
CA PHE A 195 -3.60 14.50 14.41
C PHE A 195 -3.46 15.78 15.23
N LEU A 196 -3.02 16.88 14.62
CA LEU A 196 -2.84 18.17 15.32
C LEU A 196 -4.16 18.71 15.88
N ALA A 197 -5.26 18.55 15.15
CA ALA A 197 -6.58 18.99 15.61
C ALA A 197 -7.06 18.18 16.82
N LEU A 198 -6.95 16.84 16.78
CA LEU A 198 -7.31 15.94 17.87
C LEU A 198 -6.43 16.16 19.10
N ALA A 199 -5.11 16.18 18.91
CA ALA A 199 -4.16 16.43 20.01
C ALA A 199 -4.44 17.78 20.69
N SER A 200 -4.68 18.85 19.91
CA SER A 200 -5.03 20.17 20.47
C SER A 200 -6.33 20.14 21.29
N HIS A 201 -7.33 19.40 20.84
CA HIS A 201 -8.60 19.27 21.55
C HIS A 201 -8.42 18.48 22.85
N GLU A 202 -7.78 17.32 22.77
CA GLU A 202 -7.57 16.41 23.91
C GLU A 202 -6.60 16.98 24.97
N LEU A 203 -5.67 17.86 24.58
CA LEU A 203 -4.81 18.59 25.52
C LEU A 203 -5.49 19.81 26.15
N ARG A 204 -6.41 20.49 25.43
CA ARG A 204 -7.10 21.68 25.94
C ARG A 204 -7.99 21.37 27.14
N THR A 205 -8.68 20.23 27.12
CA THR A 205 -9.59 19.82 28.21
C THR A 205 -8.87 19.64 29.54
N PRO A 206 -7.83 18.79 29.69
CA PRO A 206 -7.10 18.65 30.94
C PRO A 206 -6.37 19.94 31.35
N LEU A 207 -5.86 20.71 30.39
CA LEU A 207 -5.25 22.01 30.67
C LEU A 207 -6.28 22.99 31.25
N GLY A 208 -7.50 23.02 30.72
CA GLY A 208 -8.60 23.82 31.29
C GLY A 208 -8.96 23.44 32.71
N ILE A 209 -8.95 22.13 33.02
CA ILE A 209 -9.16 21.61 34.38
C ILE A 209 -8.03 22.04 35.31
N ILE A 210 -6.76 21.86 34.90
CA ILE A 210 -5.59 22.29 35.65
C ILE A 210 -5.67 23.80 35.99
N MET A 211 -5.91 24.62 34.99
CA MET A 211 -6.01 26.08 35.14
C MET A 211 -7.19 26.46 36.06
N GLY A 212 -8.37 25.83 35.87
CA GLY A 212 -9.55 26.12 36.66
C GLY A 212 -9.34 25.81 38.17
N TYR A 213 -8.86 24.61 38.47
CA TYR A 213 -8.59 24.24 39.86
C TYR A 213 -7.37 24.96 40.45
N SER A 214 -6.33 25.27 39.68
CA SER A 214 -5.23 26.12 40.13
C SER A 214 -5.69 27.53 40.52
N THR A 215 -6.66 28.09 39.79
CA THR A 215 -7.27 29.38 40.10
C THR A 215 -8.06 29.30 41.38
N LEU A 216 -8.91 28.26 41.55
CA LEU A 216 -9.68 28.04 42.82
C LEU A 216 -8.75 27.83 44.01
N LEU A 217 -7.70 27.05 43.90
CA LEU A 217 -6.68 26.86 44.96
C LEU A 217 -6.00 28.18 45.33
N LYS A 218 -5.84 29.12 44.38
CA LYS A 218 -5.25 30.42 44.64
C LYS A 218 -6.21 31.37 45.35
N GLU A 219 -7.51 31.23 45.11
CA GLU A 219 -8.55 32.10 45.68
C GLU A 219 -9.08 31.59 47.05
N ASP A 220 -9.05 30.25 47.27
CA ASP A 220 -9.62 29.62 48.47
C ASP A 220 -8.56 29.35 49.53
N ALA A 221 -8.41 30.27 50.46
CA ALA A 221 -7.47 30.14 51.57
C ALA A 221 -8.00 29.26 52.74
N LYS A 222 -9.13 28.55 52.63
CA LYS A 222 -9.77 27.78 53.66
C LYS A 222 -10.22 26.38 53.25
N GLY A 223 -9.32 25.43 53.28
CA GLY A 223 -9.70 24.09 53.77
C GLY A 223 -10.13 23.00 52.79
N GLU A 224 -10.47 23.24 51.50
CA GLU A 224 -10.83 22.19 50.50
C GLU A 224 -9.70 21.88 49.50
N PHE A 225 -8.45 21.94 49.95
CA PHE A 225 -7.29 21.80 49.10
C PHE A 225 -7.14 20.39 48.49
N SER A 226 -7.62 19.33 49.17
CA SER A 226 -7.39 17.95 48.74
C SER A 226 -8.09 17.60 47.44
N ASP A 227 -9.39 17.88 47.32
CA ASP A 227 -10.21 17.53 46.14
C ASP A 227 -9.77 18.28 44.86
N SER A 228 -9.39 19.55 45.03
CA SER A 228 -8.90 20.38 43.93
C SER A 228 -7.50 19.93 43.45
N ALA A 229 -6.62 19.57 44.39
CA ALA A 229 -5.31 19.02 44.09
C ALA A 229 -5.41 17.67 43.37
N ASP A 230 -6.30 16.78 43.79
CA ASP A 230 -6.54 15.49 43.17
C ASP A 230 -7.04 15.64 41.71
N ARG A 231 -7.91 16.60 41.43
CA ARG A 231 -8.38 16.92 40.11
C ARG A 231 -7.28 17.48 39.20
N VAL A 232 -6.38 18.30 39.71
CA VAL A 232 -5.20 18.80 38.99
C VAL A 232 -4.25 17.66 38.66
N LEU A 233 -3.97 16.78 39.64
CA LEU A 233 -3.12 15.60 39.42
C LEU A 233 -3.69 14.64 38.42
N ALA A 234 -5.00 14.36 38.45
CA ALA A 234 -5.68 13.52 37.47
C ALA A 234 -5.60 14.09 36.04
N ALA A 235 -5.80 15.41 35.92
CA ALA A 235 -5.69 16.09 34.60
C ALA A 235 -4.24 16.09 34.08
N ALA A 236 -3.24 16.28 34.95
CA ALA A 236 -1.83 16.19 34.58
C ALA A 236 -1.43 14.76 34.16
N ALA A 237 -1.95 13.75 34.84
CA ALA A 237 -1.76 12.35 34.48
C ALA A 237 -2.37 12.01 33.10
N GLN A 238 -3.55 12.55 32.82
CA GLN A 238 -4.19 12.41 31.51
C GLN A 238 -3.36 13.06 30.39
N MET A 239 -2.82 14.27 30.60
CA MET A 239 -1.92 14.91 29.63
C MET A 239 -0.66 14.08 29.37
N ARG A 240 -0.05 13.51 30.40
CA ARG A 240 1.10 12.63 30.27
C ARG A 240 0.78 11.40 29.43
N SER A 241 -0.36 10.75 29.68
CA SER A 241 -0.82 9.60 28.89
C SER A 241 -0.95 9.94 27.40
N ILE A 242 -1.53 11.10 27.09
CA ILE A 242 -1.67 11.58 25.70
C ILE A 242 -0.30 11.78 25.05
N LEU A 243 0.64 12.40 25.76
CA LEU A 243 2.02 12.61 25.25
C LEU A 243 2.74 11.28 25.02
N ASP A 244 2.59 10.32 25.93
CA ASP A 244 3.19 8.99 25.80
C ASP A 244 2.61 8.23 24.61
N GLU A 245 1.30 8.30 24.39
CA GLU A 245 0.64 7.75 23.19
C GLU A 245 1.18 8.38 21.90
N MET A 246 1.36 9.71 21.87
CA MET A 246 1.92 10.42 20.71
C MET A 246 3.36 10.00 20.41
N ASN A 247 4.21 9.87 21.43
CA ASN A 247 5.59 9.42 21.28
C ASN A 247 5.66 7.98 20.76
N ASN A 248 4.83 7.09 21.29
CA ASN A 248 4.78 5.70 20.84
C ASN A 248 4.35 5.59 19.36
N LEU A 249 3.35 6.37 18.94
CA LEU A 249 2.95 6.42 17.53
C LEU A 249 4.07 6.95 16.63
N ALA A 250 4.81 7.97 17.08
CA ALA A 250 5.95 8.52 16.35
C ALA A 250 7.07 7.47 16.19
N MET A 251 7.40 6.73 17.26
CA MET A 251 8.42 5.66 17.23
C MET A 251 8.03 4.51 16.29
N LEU A 252 6.75 4.12 16.27
CA LEU A 252 6.25 3.07 15.34
C LEU A 252 6.38 3.48 13.87
N LYS A 253 6.34 4.79 13.57
CA LYS A 253 6.43 5.31 12.19
C LYS A 253 7.86 5.57 11.71
N SER A 254 8.82 5.72 12.60
CA SER A 254 10.19 6.10 12.27
C SER A 254 11.14 4.92 12.04
N ASP A 255 10.66 3.67 12.03
CA ASP A 255 11.50 2.45 12.04
C ASP A 255 12.55 2.42 13.18
N GLU A 256 12.40 3.27 14.20
CA GLU A 256 13.33 3.39 15.32
C GLU A 256 12.93 2.47 16.51
N LEU A 257 11.93 1.61 16.32
CA LEU A 257 11.46 0.70 17.36
C LEU A 257 12.53 -0.38 17.64
N ALA A 258 13.42 -0.11 18.59
CA ALA A 258 14.39 -1.10 19.07
C ALA A 258 13.68 -2.09 20.00
N LEU A 259 13.42 -3.30 19.52
CA LEU A 259 12.86 -4.39 20.31
C LEU A 259 13.97 -5.15 21.07
N LYS A 260 13.66 -5.61 22.28
CA LYS A 260 14.54 -6.45 23.12
C LYS A 260 13.82 -7.77 23.44
N PRO A 261 13.71 -8.70 22.45
CA PRO A 261 12.94 -9.92 22.63
C PRO A 261 13.61 -10.85 23.67
N GLN A 262 12.77 -11.44 24.52
CA GLN A 262 13.16 -12.39 25.56
C GLN A 262 12.16 -13.56 25.55
N LYS A 263 12.65 -14.75 25.95
CA LYS A 263 11.78 -15.92 26.17
C LYS A 263 11.05 -15.77 27.50
N VAL A 264 9.74 -15.69 27.45
CA VAL A 264 8.88 -15.45 28.62
C VAL A 264 7.55 -16.19 28.46
N ALA A 265 6.92 -16.58 29.56
CA ALA A 265 5.55 -17.05 29.56
C ALA A 265 4.60 -15.88 29.22
N LEU A 266 3.68 -16.08 28.27
CA LEU A 266 2.76 -15.02 27.86
C LEU A 266 1.81 -14.63 29.00
N GLU A 267 1.47 -15.58 29.87
CA GLU A 267 0.68 -15.39 31.08
C GLU A 267 1.33 -14.38 32.04
N ASP A 268 2.67 -14.42 32.18
CA ASP A 268 3.40 -13.45 33.01
C ASP A 268 3.32 -12.04 32.45
N VAL A 269 3.45 -11.90 31.12
CA VAL A 269 3.32 -10.60 30.44
C VAL A 269 1.92 -10.03 30.56
N LEU A 270 0.89 -10.88 30.42
CA LEU A 270 -0.51 -10.47 30.62
C LEU A 270 -0.78 -10.07 32.08
N THR A 271 -0.27 -10.85 33.04
CA THR A 271 -0.39 -10.52 34.45
C THR A 271 0.26 -9.16 34.78
N TYR A 272 1.46 -8.93 34.23
CA TYR A 272 2.16 -7.66 34.35
C TYR A 272 1.36 -6.49 33.77
N ALA A 273 0.73 -6.69 32.59
CA ALA A 273 -0.14 -5.69 31.99
C ALA A 273 -1.40 -5.43 32.83
N CYS A 274 -2.00 -6.48 33.42
CA CYS A 274 -3.17 -6.39 34.28
C CYS A 274 -2.86 -5.64 35.60
N ASP A 275 -1.71 -5.87 36.20
CA ASP A 275 -1.27 -5.17 37.42
C ASP A 275 -1.21 -3.65 37.20
N GLY A 276 -0.79 -3.21 36.01
CA GLY A 276 -0.74 -1.80 35.64
C GLY A 276 -2.10 -1.09 35.58
N ILE A 277 -3.20 -1.85 35.46
CA ILE A 277 -4.56 -1.28 35.31
C ILE A 277 -5.53 -1.71 36.41
N LYS A 278 -5.08 -2.53 37.37
CA LYS A 278 -5.90 -3.12 38.43
C LYS A 278 -6.64 -2.08 39.26
N ASP A 279 -5.97 -0.98 39.60
CA ASP A 279 -6.58 0.09 40.37
C ASP A 279 -7.72 0.78 39.62
N ILE A 280 -7.56 0.95 38.31
CA ILE A 280 -8.60 1.54 37.42
C ILE A 280 -9.80 0.60 37.34
N ALA A 281 -9.58 -0.70 37.15
CA ALA A 281 -10.65 -1.70 37.09
C ALA A 281 -11.41 -1.74 38.47
N SER A 282 -10.66 -1.76 39.58
CA SER A 282 -11.22 -1.76 40.95
C SER A 282 -12.06 -0.53 41.23
N ALA A 283 -11.62 0.67 40.82
CA ALA A 283 -12.38 1.91 40.99
C ALA A 283 -13.73 1.86 40.26
N ARG A 284 -13.84 1.07 39.15
CA ARG A 284 -15.09 0.80 38.41
C ARG A 284 -15.81 -0.47 38.86
N LYS A 285 -15.35 -1.11 39.94
CA LYS A 285 -15.90 -2.38 40.47
C LYS A 285 -15.89 -3.51 39.42
N GLN A 286 -14.99 -3.46 38.45
CA GLN A 286 -14.82 -4.48 37.43
C GLN A 286 -13.83 -5.54 37.91
N ASN A 287 -14.08 -6.81 37.58
CA ASN A 287 -13.20 -7.91 37.95
C ASN A 287 -12.36 -8.33 36.74
N LEU A 288 -11.07 -8.60 36.97
CA LEU A 288 -10.19 -9.25 36.00
C LEU A 288 -10.22 -10.74 36.28
N VAL A 289 -10.77 -11.53 35.31
CA VAL A 289 -10.92 -12.97 35.42
C VAL A 289 -9.88 -13.63 34.51
N TYR A 290 -9.05 -14.50 35.07
CA TYR A 290 -7.98 -15.18 34.34
C TYR A 290 -8.43 -16.58 33.94
N ASP A 291 -8.33 -16.90 32.65
CA ASP A 291 -8.59 -18.21 32.05
C ASP A 291 -7.27 -18.72 31.43
N PHE A 292 -6.35 -19.08 32.33
CA PHE A 292 -5.03 -19.60 31.97
C PHE A 292 -5.00 -21.12 32.20
N ALA A 293 -4.35 -21.84 31.25
CA ALA A 293 -4.07 -23.26 31.45
C ALA A 293 -3.01 -23.47 32.55
N GLU A 294 -2.91 -24.71 33.06
CA GLU A 294 -1.84 -25.05 34.03
C GLU A 294 -0.44 -24.98 33.41
N GLU A 295 -0.33 -25.17 32.09
CA GLU A 295 0.93 -25.16 31.35
C GLU A 295 1.18 -23.76 30.78
N ALA A 296 2.36 -23.20 31.08
CA ALA A 296 2.78 -21.89 30.59
C ALA A 296 3.23 -21.93 29.13
N TYR A 297 2.80 -20.97 28.31
CA TYR A 297 3.14 -20.88 26.90
C TYR A 297 4.27 -19.88 26.64
N ILE A 298 5.44 -20.40 26.21
CA ILE A 298 6.64 -19.57 26.00
C ILE A 298 6.60 -18.91 24.63
N VAL A 299 6.78 -17.58 24.63
CA VAL A 299 6.92 -16.72 23.44
C VAL A 299 8.26 -15.96 23.50
N ASN A 300 8.73 -15.46 22.36
CA ASN A 300 9.94 -14.63 22.28
C ASN A 300 9.55 -13.19 21.93
N VAL A 301 9.36 -12.35 22.96
CA VAL A 301 8.82 -10.99 22.82
C VAL A 301 9.56 -9.99 23.70
N ASP A 302 9.44 -8.71 23.37
CA ASP A 302 9.80 -7.60 24.25
C ASP A 302 8.69 -7.45 25.29
N ILE A 303 9.02 -7.72 26.55
CA ILE A 303 8.06 -7.76 27.68
C ILE A 303 7.34 -6.43 27.83
N ASP A 304 8.09 -5.31 27.84
CA ASP A 304 7.51 -3.98 28.07
C ASP A 304 6.60 -3.56 26.91
N LYS A 305 7.03 -3.81 25.67
CA LYS A 305 6.24 -3.48 24.48
C LYS A 305 4.99 -4.34 24.33
N THR A 306 5.10 -5.62 24.68
CA THR A 306 3.96 -6.54 24.66
C THR A 306 2.97 -6.22 25.78
N ALA A 307 3.46 -5.95 26.98
CA ALA A 307 2.63 -5.49 28.11
C ALA A 307 1.92 -4.16 27.79
N GLN A 308 2.61 -3.23 27.12
CA GLN A 308 2.01 -1.97 26.67
C GLN A 308 0.88 -2.23 25.64
N ALA A 309 1.06 -3.16 24.70
CA ALA A 309 0.03 -3.52 23.74
C ALA A 309 -1.21 -4.09 24.44
N PHE A 310 -1.03 -5.02 25.37
CA PHE A 310 -2.13 -5.56 26.19
C PHE A 310 -2.76 -4.51 27.08
N GLY A 311 -1.98 -3.62 27.68
CA GLY A 311 -2.46 -2.49 28.48
C GLY A 311 -3.44 -1.59 27.70
N ASN A 312 -3.15 -1.31 26.42
CA ASN A 312 -4.04 -0.54 25.56
C ASN A 312 -5.36 -1.27 25.26
N ILE A 313 -5.32 -2.58 25.09
CA ILE A 313 -6.53 -3.41 24.88
C ILE A 313 -7.35 -3.46 26.16
N LEU A 314 -6.70 -3.73 27.30
CA LEU A 314 -7.34 -3.81 28.64
C LEU A 314 -7.96 -2.47 29.05
N ALA A 315 -7.27 -1.36 28.80
CA ALA A 315 -7.80 -0.02 29.06
C ALA A 315 -9.09 0.24 28.26
N ASN A 316 -9.17 -0.23 27.00
CA ASN A 316 -10.39 -0.16 26.22
C ASN A 316 -11.49 -1.07 26.79
N ALA A 317 -11.17 -2.30 27.18
CA ALA A 317 -12.12 -3.22 27.79
C ALA A 317 -12.75 -2.62 29.07
N ILE A 318 -11.93 -2.05 29.96
CA ILE A 318 -12.38 -1.36 31.17
C ILE A 318 -13.27 -0.15 30.85
N ARG A 319 -12.85 0.64 29.86
CA ARG A 319 -13.50 1.91 29.49
C ARG A 319 -14.89 1.70 28.91
N PHE A 320 -15.03 0.72 27.99
CA PHE A 320 -16.26 0.50 27.24
C PHE A 320 -17.21 -0.49 27.89
N SER A 321 -16.80 -1.14 28.97
CA SER A 321 -17.68 -2.02 29.76
C SER A 321 -18.41 -1.24 30.86
N PRO A 322 -19.64 -1.66 31.21
CA PRO A 322 -20.35 -1.14 32.38
C PRO A 322 -19.57 -1.40 33.68
N GLU A 323 -19.89 -0.63 34.73
CA GLU A 323 -19.36 -0.89 36.06
C GLU A 323 -19.86 -2.24 36.59
N GLY A 324 -19.02 -2.92 37.35
CA GLY A 324 -19.37 -4.19 37.99
C GLY A 324 -19.36 -5.41 37.07
N THR A 325 -18.86 -5.28 35.82
CA THR A 325 -18.74 -6.39 34.90
C THR A 325 -17.39 -7.07 34.98
N ASP A 326 -17.32 -8.30 34.44
CA ASP A 326 -16.08 -9.07 34.35
C ASP A 326 -15.38 -8.81 33.01
N ILE A 327 -14.04 -8.76 33.05
CA ILE A 327 -13.16 -8.74 31.88
C ILE A 327 -12.36 -10.04 31.94
N THR A 328 -12.56 -10.93 30.98
CA THR A 328 -11.90 -12.24 30.92
C THR A 328 -10.64 -12.17 30.08
N ILE A 329 -9.53 -12.64 30.63
CA ILE A 329 -8.22 -12.71 29.98
C ILE A 329 -7.81 -14.16 29.87
N GLY A 330 -7.59 -14.67 28.67
CA GLY A 330 -7.24 -16.06 28.48
C GLY A 330 -6.06 -16.26 27.53
N VAL A 331 -5.42 -17.43 27.66
CA VAL A 331 -4.32 -17.87 26.80
C VAL A 331 -4.53 -19.34 26.45
N THR A 332 -4.27 -19.69 25.19
CA THR A 332 -4.26 -21.06 24.69
C THR A 332 -3.20 -21.23 23.62
N LYS A 333 -2.87 -22.47 23.29
CA LYS A 333 -1.97 -22.79 22.18
C LYS A 333 -2.77 -23.34 21.00
N GLU A 334 -2.56 -22.77 19.82
CA GLU A 334 -3.15 -23.23 18.57
C GLU A 334 -2.02 -23.49 17.55
N GLY A 335 -1.63 -24.77 17.40
CA GLY A 335 -0.53 -25.15 16.51
C GLY A 335 0.81 -24.52 16.92
N ASP A 336 1.43 -23.77 16.01
CA ASP A 336 2.71 -23.07 16.23
C ASP A 336 2.54 -21.63 16.77
N GLN A 337 1.36 -21.29 17.27
CA GLN A 337 1.05 -19.97 17.82
C GLN A 337 0.47 -20.07 19.22
N VAL A 338 0.78 -19.07 20.04
CA VAL A 338 0.09 -18.83 21.30
C VAL A 338 -0.96 -17.75 21.05
N LEU A 339 -2.21 -18.10 21.30
CA LEU A 339 -3.36 -17.22 21.19
C LEU A 339 -3.76 -16.72 22.55
N SER A 340 -3.76 -15.40 22.76
CA SER A 340 -4.38 -14.75 23.90
C SER A 340 -5.63 -13.99 23.50
N TRP A 341 -6.57 -13.85 24.43
CA TRP A 341 -7.76 -13.03 24.22
C TRP A 341 -8.12 -12.23 25.47
N ILE A 342 -8.72 -11.07 25.21
CA ILE A 342 -9.31 -10.20 26.23
C ILE A 342 -10.76 -9.97 25.80
N GLN A 343 -11.69 -10.47 26.61
CA GLN A 343 -13.13 -10.38 26.39
C GLN A 343 -13.76 -9.41 27.35
N ASP A 344 -14.51 -8.45 26.84
CA ASP A 344 -15.28 -7.46 27.56
C ASP A 344 -16.79 -7.67 27.42
N GLN A 345 -17.57 -7.08 28.33
CA GLN A 345 -19.05 -7.06 28.30
C GLN A 345 -19.56 -5.67 27.92
N GLY A 346 -18.82 -4.97 27.05
CA GLY A 346 -19.05 -3.58 26.68
C GLY A 346 -20.11 -3.36 25.62
N ILE A 347 -20.04 -2.17 25.00
CA ILE A 347 -20.98 -1.70 23.97
C ILE A 347 -20.95 -2.51 22.69
N GLY A 348 -19.93 -3.38 22.50
CA GLY A 348 -19.73 -4.14 21.28
C GLY A 348 -19.29 -3.31 20.08
N ILE A 349 -18.93 -3.99 18.97
CA ILE A 349 -18.38 -3.36 17.77
C ILE A 349 -19.19 -3.80 16.56
N PRO A 350 -19.73 -2.87 15.75
CA PRO A 350 -20.40 -3.19 14.49
C PRO A 350 -19.45 -3.92 13.52
N ALA A 351 -19.96 -4.89 12.75
CA ALA A 351 -19.15 -5.74 11.89
C ALA A 351 -18.34 -4.96 10.84
N ASP A 352 -18.90 -3.86 10.29
CA ASP A 352 -18.25 -2.97 9.33
C ASP A 352 -17.13 -2.10 9.93
N LYS A 353 -16.98 -2.10 11.27
CA LYS A 353 -15.98 -1.33 12.03
C LYS A 353 -14.84 -2.17 12.58
N LEU A 354 -14.96 -3.50 12.64
CA LEU A 354 -13.99 -4.41 13.25
C LEU A 354 -12.55 -4.25 12.73
N GLN A 355 -12.37 -3.91 11.46
CA GLN A 355 -11.06 -3.64 10.89
C GLN A 355 -10.63 -2.19 11.11
N LYS A 356 -11.58 -1.27 11.07
CA LYS A 356 -11.31 0.17 11.14
C LYS A 356 -10.88 0.66 12.53
N ILE A 357 -11.26 -0.03 13.59
CA ILE A 357 -10.88 0.32 14.97
C ILE A 357 -9.36 0.28 15.22
N PHE A 358 -8.59 -0.34 14.32
CA PHE A 358 -7.12 -0.36 14.36
C PHE A 358 -6.49 0.74 13.48
N GLU A 359 -7.28 1.52 12.76
CA GLU A 359 -6.80 2.66 11.98
C GLU A 359 -6.49 3.85 12.90
N GLU A 360 -5.51 4.65 12.52
CA GLU A 360 -5.10 5.83 13.29
C GLU A 360 -6.23 6.84 13.40
N PHE A 361 -6.43 7.35 14.62
CA PHE A 361 -7.44 8.38 14.95
C PHE A 361 -8.89 7.95 14.67
N TYR A 362 -9.11 6.65 14.40
CA TYR A 362 -10.45 6.14 14.16
C TYR A 362 -11.21 5.97 15.48
N GLN A 363 -12.45 6.41 15.50
CA GLN A 363 -13.38 6.26 16.61
C GLN A 363 -14.78 5.97 16.05
N ILE A 364 -15.53 5.14 16.75
CA ILE A 364 -16.88 4.75 16.32
C ILE A 364 -17.86 5.91 16.47
N GLU A 365 -17.70 6.74 17.53
CA GLU A 365 -18.53 7.91 17.80
C GLU A 365 -17.95 9.21 17.21
N PRO A 366 -18.81 10.10 16.67
CA PRO A 366 -18.35 11.41 16.20
C PRO A 366 -17.79 12.28 17.35
N PRO A 367 -16.86 13.22 17.07
CA PRO A 367 -16.22 14.05 18.08
C PRO A 367 -17.19 14.84 19.01
N ASN A 368 -18.35 15.24 18.49
CA ASN A 368 -19.32 16.10 19.19
C ASN A 368 -20.30 15.34 20.09
N THR A 369 -20.32 14.00 20.06
CA THR A 369 -21.22 13.16 20.85
C THR A 369 -20.47 12.20 21.77
N ARG A 370 -19.17 12.45 22.02
CA ARG A 370 -18.29 11.55 22.76
C ARG A 370 -18.69 11.40 24.22
N HIS A 371 -19.03 10.20 24.61
CA HIS A 371 -19.17 9.81 26.02
C HIS A 371 -17.83 9.41 26.62
N TYR A 372 -16.84 9.03 25.77
CA TYR A 372 -15.53 8.53 26.16
C TYR A 372 -14.44 9.27 25.39
N GLY A 373 -13.54 10.03 26.06
CA GLY A 373 -12.43 10.78 25.47
C GLY A 373 -11.26 9.87 25.00
N GLY A 374 -10.28 10.42 24.27
CA GLY A 374 -9.05 9.73 23.84
C GLY A 374 -8.69 10.05 22.39
N LEU A 375 -7.43 9.77 22.00
CA LEU A 375 -6.94 10.09 20.64
C LEU A 375 -7.35 9.07 19.56
N GLY A 376 -7.81 7.88 19.94
CA GLY A 376 -8.12 6.81 18.99
C GLY A 376 -6.88 6.16 18.38
N ILE A 377 -5.76 6.16 19.10
CA ILE A 377 -4.49 5.56 18.64
C ILE A 377 -4.04 4.36 19.46
N GLY A 378 -4.66 4.09 20.61
CA GLY A 378 -4.26 2.99 21.51
C GLY A 378 -4.27 1.63 20.82
N LEU A 379 -5.32 1.29 20.06
CA LEU A 379 -5.40 0.04 19.30
C LEU A 379 -4.44 0.01 18.11
N THR A 380 -4.17 1.13 17.48
CA THR A 380 -3.15 1.24 16.43
C THR A 380 -1.76 0.97 16.99
N ILE A 381 -1.45 1.53 18.17
CA ILE A 381 -0.19 1.26 18.89
C ILE A 381 -0.09 -0.22 19.26
N ALA A 382 -1.16 -0.79 19.85
CA ALA A 382 -1.20 -2.22 20.17
C ALA A 382 -0.91 -3.09 18.95
N LYS A 383 -1.55 -2.79 17.82
CA LYS A 383 -1.35 -3.51 16.56
C LYS A 383 0.10 -3.38 16.08
N GLY A 384 0.63 -2.18 16.01
CA GLY A 384 2.02 -1.95 15.56
C GLY A 384 3.05 -2.68 16.43
N LEU A 385 2.88 -2.67 17.77
CA LEU A 385 3.78 -3.36 18.70
C LEU A 385 3.72 -4.89 18.58
N ILE A 386 2.55 -5.46 18.34
CA ILE A 386 2.37 -6.91 18.13
C ILE A 386 2.91 -7.33 16.77
N GLU A 387 2.57 -6.61 15.71
CA GLU A 387 3.02 -6.91 14.33
C GLU A 387 4.55 -6.76 14.19
N ALA A 388 5.16 -5.78 14.85
CA ALA A 388 6.63 -5.63 14.88
C ALA A 388 7.36 -6.84 15.51
N GLN A 389 6.66 -7.65 16.29
CA GLN A 389 7.18 -8.87 16.93
C GLN A 389 6.74 -10.16 16.21
N GLY A 390 6.23 -10.04 14.96
CA GLY A 390 5.79 -11.17 14.15
C GLY A 390 4.42 -11.74 14.55
N GLY A 391 3.70 -11.07 15.45
CA GLY A 391 2.36 -11.45 15.89
C GLY A 391 1.24 -10.88 15.02
N LYS A 392 0.01 -11.20 15.39
CA LYS A 392 -1.21 -10.69 14.76
C LYS A 392 -2.24 -10.32 15.81
N ILE A 393 -3.00 -9.23 15.57
CA ILE A 393 -4.11 -8.79 16.42
C ILE A 393 -5.37 -8.60 15.60
N TRP A 394 -6.53 -8.96 16.16
CA TRP A 394 -7.85 -8.71 15.57
C TRP A 394 -8.91 -8.64 16.67
N ALA A 395 -10.09 -8.18 16.31
CA ALA A 395 -11.25 -8.11 17.19
C ALA A 395 -12.41 -8.96 16.62
N ALA A 396 -13.23 -9.46 17.52
CA ALA A 396 -14.49 -10.13 17.23
C ALA A 396 -15.59 -9.53 18.14
N SER A 397 -16.81 -9.37 17.60
CA SER A 397 -17.98 -8.92 18.34
C SER A 397 -19.24 -9.38 17.61
N GLU A 398 -20.26 -9.76 18.36
CA GLU A 398 -21.58 -10.11 17.81
C GLU A 398 -22.46 -8.88 17.51
N GLY A 399 -21.90 -7.66 17.73
CA GLY A 399 -22.57 -6.40 17.48
C GLY A 399 -22.86 -5.57 18.72
N ALA A 400 -23.65 -4.53 18.57
CA ALA A 400 -23.92 -3.57 19.62
C ALA A 400 -24.54 -4.21 20.87
N GLY A 401 -23.98 -3.88 22.05
CA GLY A 401 -24.42 -4.39 23.35
C GLY A 401 -24.04 -5.84 23.67
N LYS A 402 -23.19 -6.47 22.85
CA LYS A 402 -22.76 -7.87 23.01
C LYS A 402 -21.32 -8.02 23.50
N GLY A 403 -20.68 -6.92 23.85
CA GLY A 403 -19.25 -6.90 24.18
C GLY A 403 -18.35 -7.17 22.99
N SER A 404 -17.05 -7.25 23.25
CA SER A 404 -16.05 -7.56 22.24
C SER A 404 -14.96 -8.47 22.79
N THR A 405 -14.27 -9.16 21.87
CA THR A 405 -13.12 -10.01 22.18
C THR A 405 -11.97 -9.60 21.30
N PHE A 406 -10.91 -9.09 21.90
CA PHE A 406 -9.66 -8.82 21.23
C PHE A 406 -8.75 -10.03 21.32
N LYS A 407 -8.20 -10.46 20.19
CA LYS A 407 -7.35 -11.64 20.10
C LYS A 407 -5.96 -11.26 19.58
N VAL A 408 -4.94 -11.84 20.20
CA VAL A 408 -3.54 -11.66 19.82
C VAL A 408 -2.90 -13.02 19.65
N ALA A 409 -2.30 -13.27 18.48
CA ALA A 409 -1.52 -14.46 18.19
C ALA A 409 -0.03 -14.09 18.11
N LEU A 410 0.81 -14.82 18.84
CA LEU A 410 2.27 -14.70 18.83
C LEU A 410 2.90 -16.05 18.45
N PRO A 411 4.02 -16.06 17.70
CA PRO A 411 4.71 -17.31 17.39
C PRO A 411 5.26 -17.98 18.65
N THR A 412 5.15 -19.31 18.74
CA THR A 412 5.83 -20.07 19.82
C THR A 412 7.34 -20.09 19.59
N VAL A 413 8.08 -20.34 20.66
CA VAL A 413 9.55 -20.55 20.59
C VAL A 413 9.87 -21.99 20.33
#